data_59e98ca3029b6bb7e10a74542fa54809
#
_entry.id   59e98ca3029b6bb7e10a74542fa54809
#
_cell.length_a   1.000
_cell.length_b   1.000
_cell.length_c   1.000
_cell.angle_alpha   90.00
_cell.angle_beta   90.00
_cell.angle_gamma   90.00
#
_symmetry.space_group_name_H-M   'P 1'
#
loop_
_entity.id
_entity.type
_entity.pdbx_description
1 polymer ?
#
loop_
_entity_poly.entity_id
_entity_poly.type
_entity_poly.pdbx_seq_one_letter_code
_entity_poly.pdbx_strand_id
1 'polypeptide(L)'
;MKRIDIIVSQAIKDDFIEYYTELCTTEKVKCKFTMIDNVMGQGNTNPKMGDAIWPQLNTLFIIFCDDNMPEKISKLMARLNKEYIGEGAAAFVSDVEELG
;
A
#
# COMPACT_ATOMS: atom_id res chain seq x y z
N MET A 1 -12.44 -14.05 0.65
CA MET A 1 -11.16 -13.48 0.18
C MET A 1 -11.32 -12.00 -0.08
N LYS A 2 -10.31 -11.23 0.24
CA LYS A 2 -10.30 -9.78 0.03
C LYS A 2 -9.15 -9.38 -0.88
N ARG A 3 -9.38 -8.33 -1.67
CA ARG A 3 -8.34 -7.63 -2.41
C ARG A 3 -8.10 -6.29 -1.73
N ILE A 4 -6.83 -5.94 -1.53
CA ILE A 4 -6.45 -4.65 -0.99
C ILE A 4 -5.56 -3.96 -2.01
N ASP A 5 -5.98 -2.78 -2.44
CA ASP A 5 -5.20 -1.90 -3.29
C ASP A 5 -4.55 -0.86 -2.40
N ILE A 6 -3.22 -0.76 -2.43
CA ILE A 6 -2.46 0.14 -1.59
C ILE A 6 -1.66 1.07 -2.48
N ILE A 7 -1.87 2.37 -2.31
CA ILE A 7 -1.16 3.39 -3.07
C ILE A 7 -0.34 4.20 -2.09
N VAL A 8 0.98 4.18 -2.26
CA VAL A 8 1.91 4.92 -1.41
C VAL A 8 2.86 5.75 -2.26
N SER A 9 3.31 6.88 -1.71
CA SER A 9 4.43 7.61 -2.31
C SER A 9 5.65 6.70 -2.39
N GLN A 10 6.42 6.77 -3.49
CA GLN A 10 7.66 6.01 -3.62
C GLN A 10 8.64 6.27 -2.48
N ALA A 11 8.59 7.45 -1.87
CA ALA A 11 9.46 7.81 -0.75
C ALA A 11 9.29 6.86 0.44
N ILE A 12 8.11 6.24 0.61
CA ILE A 12 7.82 5.33 1.73
C ILE A 12 7.49 3.91 1.27
N LYS A 13 7.82 3.58 0.04
CA LYS A 13 7.58 2.24 -0.51
C LYS A 13 8.26 1.16 0.32
N ASP A 14 9.53 1.34 0.63
CA ASP A 14 10.32 0.35 1.37
C ASP A 14 9.84 0.23 2.82
N ASP A 15 9.37 1.32 3.41
CA ASP A 15 8.78 1.32 4.75
C ASP A 15 7.49 0.49 4.76
N PHE A 16 6.65 0.63 3.75
CA PHE A 16 5.46 -0.20 3.63
C PHE A 16 5.83 -1.68 3.52
N ILE A 17 6.78 -2.02 2.67
CA ILE A 17 7.22 -3.42 2.48
C ILE A 17 7.74 -3.99 3.81
N GLU A 18 8.53 -3.23 4.54
CA GLU A 18 9.04 -3.64 5.85
C GLU A 18 7.91 -3.93 6.83
N TYR A 19 6.96 -3.01 6.96
CA TYR A 19 5.83 -3.16 7.89
C TYR A 19 4.92 -4.31 7.50
N TYR A 20 4.67 -4.48 6.20
CA TYR A 20 3.85 -5.59 5.71
C TYR A 20 4.55 -6.94 5.93
N THR A 21 5.85 -7.01 5.72
CA THR A 21 6.64 -8.21 5.99
C THR A 21 6.59 -8.59 7.47
N GLU A 22 6.72 -7.63 8.37
CA GLU A 22 6.57 -7.84 9.81
C GLU A 22 5.17 -8.36 10.15
N LEU A 23 4.14 -7.77 9.56
CA LEU A 23 2.75 -8.20 9.78
C LEU A 23 2.56 -9.65 9.32
N CYS A 24 3.03 -10.00 8.15
CA CYS A 24 2.92 -11.37 7.63
C CYS A 24 3.66 -12.37 8.52
N THR A 25 4.82 -12.00 9.04
CA THR A 25 5.59 -12.84 9.97
C THR A 25 4.81 -13.06 11.26
N THR A 26 4.25 -11.99 11.83
CA THR A 26 3.43 -12.07 13.05
C THR A 26 2.21 -12.95 12.85
N GLU A 27 1.52 -12.83 11.71
CA GLU A 27 0.32 -13.59 11.39
C GLU A 27 0.61 -14.98 10.84
N LYS A 28 1.88 -15.32 10.65
CA LYS A 28 2.33 -16.61 10.11
C LYS A 28 1.72 -16.92 8.76
N VAL A 29 1.62 -15.91 7.92
CA VAL A 29 1.16 -16.03 6.52
C VAL A 29 2.30 -15.68 5.57
N LYS A 30 2.21 -16.18 4.35
CA LYS A 30 3.20 -15.87 3.33
C LYS A 30 3.06 -14.40 2.90
N CYS A 31 4.17 -13.69 2.83
CA CYS A 31 4.20 -12.30 2.38
C CYS A 31 4.09 -12.27 0.85
N LYS A 32 2.87 -12.07 0.35
CA LYS A 32 2.59 -12.04 -1.09
C LYS A 32 2.02 -10.69 -1.47
N PHE A 33 2.50 -10.14 -2.54
CA PHE A 33 1.94 -8.93 -3.15
C PHE A 33 2.36 -8.83 -4.61
N THR A 34 1.60 -8.06 -5.38
CA THR A 34 2.01 -7.59 -6.70
C THR A 34 2.30 -6.10 -6.58
N MET A 35 3.41 -5.66 -7.13
CA MET A 35 3.84 -4.26 -7.06
C MET A 35 3.96 -3.68 -8.45
N ILE A 36 3.39 -2.50 -8.64
CA ILE A 36 3.54 -1.70 -9.84
C ILE A 36 4.16 -0.38 -9.41
N ASP A 37 5.37 -0.12 -9.88
CA ASP A 37 6.11 1.08 -9.50
C ASP A 37 5.93 2.19 -10.54
N ASN A 38 6.38 3.40 -10.21
CA ASN A 38 6.37 4.56 -11.10
C ASN A 38 4.96 4.94 -11.58
N VAL A 39 4.00 4.97 -10.66
CA VAL A 39 2.61 5.30 -10.97
C VAL A 39 2.38 6.80 -10.75
N MET A 40 1.82 7.47 -11.74
CA MET A 40 1.38 8.86 -11.60
C MET A 40 0.05 8.91 -10.87
N GLY A 41 -0.16 9.96 -10.09
CA GLY A 41 -1.44 10.16 -9.42
C GLY A 41 -1.54 11.50 -8.72
N GLN A 42 -2.76 11.85 -8.36
CA GLN A 42 -3.06 13.03 -7.57
C GLN A 42 -4.14 12.68 -6.56
N GLY A 43 -3.83 12.88 -5.29
CA GLY A 43 -4.76 12.64 -4.19
C GLY A 43 -4.83 13.85 -3.28
N ASN A 44 -4.79 13.62 -1.97
CA ASN A 44 -4.91 14.67 -0.96
C ASN A 44 -3.58 15.37 -0.63
N THR A 45 -2.46 14.85 -1.14
CA THR A 45 -1.14 15.44 -1.00
C THR A 45 -0.73 16.09 -2.33
N ASN A 46 0.54 16.45 -2.47
CA ASN A 46 1.05 17.01 -3.72
C ASN A 46 0.93 16.00 -4.87
N PRO A 47 0.68 16.47 -6.10
CA PRO A 47 0.65 15.58 -7.25
C PRO A 47 1.93 14.76 -7.42
N LYS A 48 1.80 13.57 -7.98
CA LYS A 48 2.89 12.65 -8.26
C LYS A 48 2.88 12.37 -9.76
N MET A 49 3.54 13.22 -10.54
CA MET A 49 3.46 13.20 -12.00
C MET A 49 4.76 12.78 -12.69
N GLY A 50 5.87 12.71 -11.92
CA GLY A 50 7.16 12.35 -12.50
C GLY A 50 7.71 13.39 -13.47
N ASP A 51 7.28 14.66 -13.37
CA ASP A 51 7.72 15.74 -14.23
C ASP A 51 8.58 16.77 -13.49
N ALA A 52 8.94 17.86 -14.16
CA ALA A 52 9.84 18.88 -13.60
C ALA A 52 9.23 19.65 -12.42
N ILE A 53 7.90 19.77 -12.39
CA ILE A 53 7.17 20.50 -11.34
C ILE A 53 6.83 19.55 -10.19
N TRP A 54 6.39 18.33 -10.50
CA TRP A 54 5.98 17.30 -9.56
C TRP A 54 6.77 16.02 -9.85
N PRO A 55 8.06 15.93 -9.41
CA PRO A 55 8.95 14.82 -9.81
C PRO A 55 8.66 13.50 -9.15
N GLN A 56 7.95 13.49 -8.03
CA GLN A 56 7.63 12.27 -7.30
C GLN A 56 6.60 11.40 -8.02
N LEU A 57 6.59 10.11 -7.70
CA LEU A 57 5.66 9.12 -8.22
C LEU A 57 5.11 8.29 -7.06
N ASN A 58 4.11 7.48 -7.36
CA ASN A 58 3.55 6.51 -6.42
C ASN A 58 3.97 5.08 -6.78
N THR A 59 3.76 4.18 -5.82
CA THR A 59 3.83 2.73 -6.02
C THR A 59 2.47 2.15 -5.64
N LEU A 60 1.98 1.23 -6.47
CA LEU A 60 0.74 0.49 -6.21
C LEU A 60 1.08 -0.94 -5.80
N PHE A 61 0.50 -1.38 -4.68
CA PHE A 61 0.54 -2.78 -4.27
C PHE A 61 -0.85 -3.38 -4.36
N ILE A 62 -0.92 -4.61 -4.85
CA ILE A 62 -2.16 -5.39 -4.88
C ILE A 62 -1.93 -6.62 -4.02
N ILE A 63 -2.79 -6.81 -3.03
CA ILE A 63 -2.70 -7.91 -2.08
C ILE A 63 -4.01 -8.67 -2.07
N PHE A 64 -3.94 -9.99 -2.21
CA PHE A 64 -5.09 -10.87 -1.98
C PHE A 64 -4.87 -11.59 -0.67
N CYS A 65 -5.87 -11.59 0.21
CA CYS A 65 -5.69 -12.04 1.58
C CYS A 65 -6.98 -12.61 2.17
N ASP A 66 -6.85 -13.21 3.34
CA ASP A 66 -7.98 -13.68 4.12
C ASP A 66 -8.79 -12.52 4.70
N ASP A 67 -10.03 -12.82 5.09
CA ASP A 67 -10.98 -11.81 5.55
C ASP A 67 -10.57 -11.11 6.85
N ASN A 68 -9.61 -11.67 7.60
CA ASN A 68 -9.11 -11.07 8.84
C ASN A 68 -7.93 -10.10 8.64
N MET A 69 -7.38 -10.01 7.45
CA MET A 69 -6.20 -9.17 7.18
C MET A 69 -6.52 -7.68 6.98
N PRO A 70 -7.65 -7.28 6.39
CA PRO A 70 -7.92 -5.86 6.14
C PRO A 70 -7.83 -4.97 7.38
N GLU A 71 -8.37 -5.42 8.52
CA GLU A 71 -8.29 -4.66 9.77
C GLU A 71 -6.84 -4.44 10.22
N LYS A 72 -6.01 -5.46 10.08
CA LYS A 72 -4.58 -5.40 10.44
C LYS A 72 -3.80 -4.49 9.51
N ILE A 73 -4.11 -4.54 8.22
CA ILE A 73 -3.51 -3.64 7.23
C ILE A 73 -3.98 -2.20 7.47
N SER A 74 -5.22 -2.00 7.87
CA SER A 74 -5.72 -0.67 8.25
C SER A 74 -4.89 -0.06 9.38
N LYS A 75 -4.54 -0.84 10.38
CA LYS A 75 -3.67 -0.39 11.48
C LYS A 75 -2.26 -0.06 11.00
N LEU A 76 -1.72 -0.87 10.09
CA LEU A 76 -0.43 -0.61 9.45
C LEU A 76 -0.46 0.72 8.69
N MET A 77 -1.52 0.97 7.92
CA MET A 77 -1.68 2.22 7.16
C MET A 77 -1.77 3.43 8.09
N ALA A 78 -2.49 3.30 9.21
CA ALA A 78 -2.58 4.36 10.21
C ALA A 78 -1.19 4.69 10.79
N ARG A 79 -0.36 3.67 11.04
CA ARG A 79 1.02 3.84 11.50
C ARG A 79 1.86 4.59 10.46
N LEU A 80 1.79 4.19 9.20
CA LEU A 80 2.50 4.87 8.11
C LEU A 80 2.11 6.34 8.01
N ASN A 81 0.81 6.62 8.01
CA ASN A 81 0.30 8.00 7.90
C ASN A 81 0.70 8.87 9.09
N LYS A 82 0.87 8.28 10.26
CA LYS A 82 1.32 8.99 11.46
C LYS A 82 2.82 9.27 11.43
N GLU A 83 3.62 8.31 10.98
CA GLU A 83 5.09 8.42 10.97
C GLU A 83 5.61 9.25 9.80
N TYR A 84 4.92 9.23 8.66
CA TYR A 84 5.35 9.88 7.43
C TYR A 84 4.34 10.93 6.99
N ILE A 85 4.14 11.94 7.83
CA ILE A 85 3.20 13.04 7.56
C ILE A 85 3.61 13.76 6.27
N GLY A 86 2.64 13.98 5.39
CA GLY A 86 2.87 14.63 4.09
C GLY A 86 3.17 13.66 2.95
N GLU A 87 3.48 12.40 3.26
CA GLU A 87 3.61 11.36 2.26
C GLU A 87 2.26 10.66 2.07
N GLY A 88 1.84 10.47 0.83
CA GLY A 88 0.56 9.83 0.53
C GLY A 88 0.59 8.32 0.79
N ALA A 89 -0.39 7.83 1.57
CA ALA A 89 -0.58 6.40 1.78
C ALA A 89 -2.07 6.12 1.96
N ALA A 90 -2.64 5.29 1.10
CA ALA A 90 -4.05 4.93 1.14
C ALA A 90 -4.24 3.45 0.78
N ALA A 91 -5.24 2.82 1.38
CA ALA A 91 -5.60 1.44 1.11
C ALA A 91 -7.11 1.32 0.94
N PHE A 92 -7.52 0.49 -0.01
CA PHE A 92 -8.92 0.22 -0.32
C PHE A 92 -9.14 -1.28 -0.37
N VAL A 93 -10.25 -1.74 0.19
CA VAL A 93 -10.59 -3.15 0.25
C VAL A 93 -11.81 -3.45 -0.61
N SER A 94 -11.77 -4.58 -1.28
CA SER A 94 -12.91 -5.10 -2.04
C SER A 94 -13.01 -6.62 -1.88
N ASP A 95 -14.21 -7.14 -2.10
CA ASP A 95 -14.43 -8.58 -2.14
C ASP A 95 -14.02 -9.13 -3.50
N VAL A 96 -13.40 -10.29 -3.49
CA VAL A 96 -12.98 -10.98 -4.71
C VAL A 96 -13.23 -12.46 -4.61
N GLU A 97 -13.28 -13.12 -5.76
CA GLU A 97 -13.36 -14.56 -5.88
C GLU A 97 -12.22 -15.03 -6.77
N GLU A 98 -11.45 -15.99 -6.28
CA GLU A 98 -10.37 -16.58 -7.06
C GLU A 98 -10.94 -17.61 -8.03
N LEU A 99 -10.61 -17.48 -9.32
CA LEU A 99 -11.13 -18.35 -10.37
C LEU A 99 -10.13 -19.40 -10.84
N GLY A 100 -8.91 -19.34 -10.37
CA GLY A 100 -7.92 -20.31 -10.81
C GLY A 100 -6.57 -20.18 -10.18
#